data_e61ab702b4b36dd4608bb23e6d3b5523
#
_entry.id   e61ab702b4b36dd4608bb23e6d3b5523
#
_cell.length_a   1.000
_cell.length_b   1.000
_cell.length_c   1.000
_cell.angle_alpha   90.00
_cell.angle_beta   90.00
_cell.angle_gamma   90.00
#
_symmetry.space_group_name_H-M   'P 1'
#
loop_
_entity.id
_entity.type
_entity.pdbx_description
1 polymer ?
#
loop_
_entity_poly.entity_id
_entity_poly.type
_entity_poly.pdbx_seq_one_letter_code
_entity_poly.pdbx_strand_id
1 'polypeptide(L)'
;MSLDRLGRWRLPVVAALSLLIALVVVVAILLLGRTPTTIDGSPSPLASQPSDPSPPADDTPEAAVRAFFEAFAEARETDDPALIEPFVNGTDSSAYQTAAGFLLGQQEVGKASVVTVNELSNFDVSTDDREATVLFDHRLGGYDIDLESGEPVESPTILESRRKQAVVVLIDSVWLVDSFENLP
;
A
#
# COMPACT_ATOMS: atom_id res chain seq x y z
N MET A 1 -51.90 22.27 -16.44
CA MET A 1 -50.56 22.63 -16.92
C MET A 1 -49.76 21.34 -17.02
N SER A 2 -49.41 20.95 -18.20
CA SER A 2 -48.99 19.58 -18.55
C SER A 2 -47.46 19.43 -18.45
N LEU A 3 -47.01 18.49 -17.59
CA LEU A 3 -45.59 18.21 -17.28
C LEU A 3 -44.94 17.18 -18.23
N ASP A 4 -45.56 16.87 -19.38
CA ASP A 4 -45.14 15.78 -20.26
C ASP A 4 -44.11 16.12 -21.33
N ARG A 5 -43.47 17.29 -21.30
CA ARG A 5 -42.53 17.69 -22.37
C ARG A 5 -41.03 17.46 -22.11
N LEU A 6 -40.66 17.06 -20.85
CA LEU A 6 -39.24 16.94 -20.48
C LEU A 6 -38.64 15.53 -20.67
N GLY A 7 -39.43 14.50 -20.99
CA GLY A 7 -38.98 13.11 -21.10
C GLY A 7 -38.36 12.70 -22.45
N ARG A 8 -38.66 13.42 -23.52
CA ARG A 8 -38.32 12.97 -24.90
C ARG A 8 -36.93 13.34 -25.41
N TRP A 9 -36.22 14.23 -24.73
CA TRP A 9 -34.88 14.70 -25.15
C TRP A 9 -33.70 14.00 -24.48
N ARG A 10 -33.97 13.19 -23.44
CA ARG A 10 -32.89 12.49 -22.71
C ARG A 10 -32.38 11.23 -23.43
N LEU A 11 -33.22 10.53 -24.19
CA LEU A 11 -32.86 9.32 -24.92
C LEU A 11 -31.79 9.52 -26.01
N PRO A 12 -31.85 10.55 -26.89
CA PRO A 12 -30.83 10.73 -27.90
C PRO A 12 -29.49 11.21 -27.35
N VAL A 13 -29.46 11.93 -26.20
CA VAL A 13 -28.21 12.42 -25.59
C VAL A 13 -27.44 11.27 -24.94
N VAL A 14 -28.14 10.35 -24.27
CA VAL A 14 -27.49 9.16 -23.65
C VAL A 14 -26.93 8.23 -24.73
N ALA A 15 -27.67 8.03 -25.83
CA ALA A 15 -27.20 7.19 -26.94
C ALA A 15 -25.98 7.79 -27.64
N ALA A 16 -25.94 9.13 -27.84
CA ALA A 16 -24.82 9.83 -28.43
C ALA A 16 -23.56 9.76 -27.52
N LEU A 17 -23.72 9.88 -26.22
CA LEU A 17 -22.62 9.79 -25.25
C LEU A 17 -22.01 8.38 -25.21
N SER A 18 -22.84 7.35 -25.24
CA SER A 18 -22.40 5.95 -25.27
C SER A 18 -21.61 5.62 -26.54
N LEU A 19 -22.01 6.16 -27.69
CA LEU A 19 -21.33 5.95 -28.96
C LEU A 19 -19.96 6.64 -28.98
N LEU A 20 -19.85 7.80 -28.38
CA LEU A 20 -18.60 8.58 -28.28
C LEU A 20 -17.57 7.88 -27.41
N ILE A 21 -17.99 7.31 -26.27
CA ILE A 21 -17.13 6.53 -25.38
C ILE A 21 -16.62 5.26 -26.09
N ALA A 22 -17.48 4.54 -26.81
CA ALA A 22 -17.08 3.36 -27.57
C ALA A 22 -16.05 3.69 -28.65
N LEU A 23 -16.21 4.83 -29.35
CA LEU A 23 -15.26 5.28 -30.37
C LEU A 23 -13.89 5.62 -29.78
N VAL A 24 -13.83 6.28 -28.62
CA VAL A 24 -12.57 6.61 -27.94
C VAL A 24 -11.81 5.37 -27.53
N VAL A 25 -12.51 4.34 -27.00
CA VAL A 25 -11.89 3.07 -26.61
C VAL A 25 -11.30 2.34 -27.81
N VAL A 26 -12.01 2.30 -28.95
CA VAL A 26 -11.52 1.64 -30.17
C VAL A 26 -10.29 2.37 -30.73
N VAL A 27 -10.28 3.70 -30.73
CA VAL A 27 -9.12 4.48 -31.18
C VAL A 27 -7.91 4.28 -30.28
N ALA A 28 -8.12 4.19 -28.96
CA ALA A 28 -7.05 3.91 -27.99
C ALA A 28 -6.42 2.53 -28.23
N ILE A 29 -7.24 1.50 -28.49
CA ILE A 29 -6.75 0.13 -28.78
C ILE A 29 -5.96 0.10 -30.12
N LEU A 30 -6.40 0.83 -31.13
CA LEU A 30 -5.72 0.90 -32.43
C LEU A 30 -4.39 1.68 -32.37
N LEU A 31 -4.26 2.65 -31.49
CA LEU A 31 -3.02 3.42 -31.30
C LEU A 31 -1.98 2.66 -30.47
N LEU A 32 -2.41 1.84 -29.51
CA LEU A 32 -1.52 0.98 -28.70
C LEU A 32 -1.03 -0.28 -29.44
N GLY A 33 -1.70 -0.66 -30.56
CA GLY A 33 -1.38 -1.88 -31.32
C GLY A 33 -0.27 -1.74 -32.39
N ARG A 34 0.38 -0.59 -32.54
CA ARG A 34 1.49 -0.43 -33.49
C ARG A 34 2.84 -0.51 -32.79
N THR A 35 3.37 -1.72 -32.65
CA THR A 35 4.78 -1.94 -32.35
C THR A 35 5.59 -1.85 -33.66
N PRO A 36 6.54 -0.91 -33.82
CA PRO A 36 7.56 -1.02 -34.86
C PRO A 36 8.60 -2.04 -34.39
N THR A 37 8.71 -3.12 -35.12
CA THR A 37 9.81 -4.07 -34.98
C THR A 37 11.07 -3.42 -35.54
N THR A 38 11.98 -2.96 -34.69
CA THR A 38 13.35 -2.66 -35.09
C THR A 38 14.27 -3.47 -34.22
N ILE A 39 14.90 -4.48 -34.84
CA ILE A 39 16.01 -5.24 -34.28
C ILE A 39 17.25 -4.36 -34.44
N ASP A 40 17.77 -3.84 -33.30
CA ASP A 40 19.18 -3.51 -33.20
C ASP A 40 19.65 -3.70 -31.76
N GLY A 41 20.68 -4.53 -31.63
CA GLY A 41 21.15 -5.03 -30.35
C GLY A 41 21.98 -3.99 -29.60
N SER A 42 21.41 -3.44 -28.55
CA SER A 42 22.15 -2.82 -27.46
C SER A 42 21.55 -3.28 -26.14
N PRO A 43 22.32 -3.70 -25.14
CA PRO A 43 21.74 -4.09 -23.86
C PRO A 43 21.13 -2.86 -23.19
N SER A 44 19.80 -2.76 -23.27
CA SER A 44 19.06 -1.81 -22.44
C SER A 44 19.28 -2.14 -20.98
N PRO A 45 19.47 -1.13 -20.10
CA PRO A 45 19.41 -1.37 -18.67
C PRO A 45 18.05 -1.97 -18.35
N LEU A 46 18.05 -3.10 -17.62
CA LEU A 46 16.84 -3.71 -17.07
C LEU A 46 16.06 -2.61 -16.37
N ALA A 47 14.91 -2.25 -16.93
CA ALA A 47 13.89 -1.56 -16.17
C ALA A 47 13.53 -2.50 -15.01
N SER A 48 13.82 -2.08 -13.79
CA SER A 48 13.40 -2.79 -12.58
C SER A 48 11.89 -2.91 -12.66
N GLN A 49 11.39 -4.14 -12.90
CA GLN A 49 9.98 -4.42 -12.67
C GLN A 49 9.69 -4.10 -11.20
N PRO A 50 8.56 -3.47 -10.89
CA PRO A 50 8.10 -3.42 -9.51
C PRO A 50 8.07 -4.87 -9.01
N SER A 51 8.90 -5.17 -8.03
CA SER A 51 8.89 -6.47 -7.38
C SER A 51 7.58 -6.56 -6.61
N ASP A 52 6.77 -7.58 -6.89
CA ASP A 52 5.64 -7.89 -6.01
C ASP A 52 6.19 -8.04 -4.59
N PRO A 53 5.53 -7.45 -3.57
CA PRO A 53 5.93 -7.60 -2.19
C PRO A 53 5.94 -9.09 -1.85
N SER A 54 7.11 -9.62 -1.51
CA SER A 54 7.29 -11.02 -1.10
C SER A 54 7.76 -11.06 0.33
N PRO A 55 7.32 -12.04 1.13
CA PRO A 55 7.87 -12.27 2.46
C PRO A 55 9.39 -12.34 2.43
N PRO A 56 10.07 -11.91 3.51
CA PRO A 56 11.53 -11.88 3.55
C PRO A 56 12.14 -13.27 3.36
N ALA A 57 13.31 -13.32 2.71
CA ALA A 57 14.06 -14.55 2.51
C ALA A 57 14.66 -15.12 3.81
N ASP A 58 14.80 -14.30 4.85
CA ASP A 58 15.26 -14.69 6.18
C ASP A 58 14.06 -15.08 7.03
N ASP A 59 13.92 -16.39 7.25
CA ASP A 59 12.80 -17.00 7.98
C ASP A 59 13.00 -16.85 9.52
N THR A 60 12.95 -15.61 9.99
CA THR A 60 13.05 -15.28 11.42
C THR A 60 11.94 -14.33 11.87
N PRO A 61 11.50 -14.40 13.15
CA PRO A 61 10.51 -13.47 13.70
C PRO A 61 10.90 -12.00 13.54
N GLU A 62 12.18 -11.67 13.72
CA GLU A 62 12.72 -10.33 13.53
C GLU A 62 12.57 -9.86 12.08
N ALA A 63 12.94 -10.71 11.11
CA ALA A 63 12.85 -10.39 9.69
C ALA A 63 11.39 -10.15 9.26
N ALA A 64 10.44 -10.92 9.77
CA ALA A 64 9.02 -10.73 9.53
C ALA A 64 8.52 -9.36 10.03
N VAL A 65 8.92 -8.95 11.23
CA VAL A 65 8.58 -7.62 11.78
C VAL A 65 9.18 -6.51 10.91
N ARG A 66 10.45 -6.62 10.49
CA ARG A 66 11.10 -5.63 9.62
C ARG A 66 10.35 -5.49 8.31
N ALA A 67 10.06 -6.61 7.64
CA ALA A 67 9.37 -6.61 6.35
C ALA A 67 7.96 -6.01 6.46
N PHE A 68 7.22 -6.32 7.51
CA PHE A 68 5.91 -5.71 7.75
C PHE A 68 6.00 -4.19 7.91
N PHE A 69 6.94 -3.67 8.71
CA PHE A 69 7.05 -2.22 8.90
C PHE A 69 7.62 -1.50 7.67
N GLU A 70 8.42 -2.15 6.83
CA GLU A 70 8.83 -1.64 5.51
C GLU A 70 7.63 -1.54 4.57
N ALA A 71 6.86 -2.63 4.43
CA ALA A 71 5.64 -2.65 3.62
C ALA A 71 4.59 -1.63 4.12
N PHE A 72 4.45 -1.50 5.43
CA PHE A 72 3.54 -0.51 6.01
C PHE A 72 3.99 0.94 5.76
N ALA A 73 5.30 1.21 5.76
CA ALA A 73 5.82 2.53 5.39
C ALA A 73 5.49 2.85 3.92
N GLU A 74 5.66 1.89 3.00
CA GLU A 74 5.28 2.04 1.59
C GLU A 74 3.77 2.20 1.40
N ALA A 75 2.97 1.38 2.10
CA ALA A 75 1.51 1.47 2.07
C ALA A 75 0.99 2.85 2.52
N ARG A 76 1.68 3.54 3.42
CA ARG A 76 1.31 4.89 3.89
C ARG A 76 1.48 5.96 2.84
N GLU A 77 2.38 5.79 1.87
CA GLU A 77 2.60 6.75 0.78
C GLU A 77 1.53 6.63 -0.31
N THR A 78 0.94 5.44 -0.45
CA THR A 78 -0.04 5.12 -1.50
C THR A 78 -1.46 4.91 -0.97
N ASP A 79 -1.64 4.86 0.36
CA ASP A 79 -2.88 4.45 1.05
C ASP A 79 -3.41 3.09 0.57
N ASP A 80 -2.51 2.17 0.18
CA ASP A 80 -2.86 0.85 -0.33
C ASP A 80 -2.63 -0.25 0.72
N PRO A 81 -3.68 -0.73 1.39
CA PRO A 81 -3.56 -1.80 2.38
C PRO A 81 -3.18 -3.16 1.79
N ALA A 82 -3.31 -3.37 0.48
CA ALA A 82 -2.90 -4.63 -0.15
C ALA A 82 -1.39 -4.88 -0.05
N LEU A 83 -0.58 -3.83 0.08
CA LEU A 83 0.87 -3.94 0.24
C LEU A 83 1.29 -4.63 1.55
N ILE A 84 0.45 -4.60 2.59
CA ILE A 84 0.74 -5.25 3.88
C ILE A 84 0.19 -6.67 3.99
N GLU A 85 -0.74 -7.08 3.13
CA GLU A 85 -1.39 -8.41 3.19
C GLU A 85 -0.40 -9.58 3.20
N PRO A 86 0.71 -9.59 2.41
CA PRO A 86 1.66 -10.71 2.41
C PRO A 86 2.43 -10.90 3.71
N PHE A 87 2.43 -9.92 4.62
CA PHE A 87 3.27 -9.88 5.82
C PHE A 87 2.48 -10.10 7.12
N VAL A 88 1.16 -10.28 7.03
CA VAL A 88 0.28 -10.45 8.18
C VAL A 88 -0.39 -11.82 8.20
N ASN A 89 -0.83 -12.26 9.38
CA ASN A 89 -1.60 -13.49 9.57
C ASN A 89 -3.06 -13.32 9.09
N GLY A 90 -3.21 -13.01 7.78
CA GLY A 90 -4.50 -12.76 7.16
C GLY A 90 -5.10 -11.39 7.49
N THR A 91 -6.14 -11.03 6.74
CA THR A 91 -6.83 -9.74 6.87
C THR A 91 -7.67 -9.60 8.14
N ASP A 92 -7.92 -10.70 8.86
CA ASP A 92 -8.61 -10.70 10.16
C ASP A 92 -7.64 -10.48 11.34
N SER A 93 -6.33 -10.47 11.11
CA SER A 93 -5.32 -10.22 12.14
C SER A 93 -5.41 -8.80 12.71
N SER A 94 -5.06 -8.65 13.99
CA SER A 94 -5.02 -7.33 14.64
C SER A 94 -4.01 -6.39 13.97
N ALA A 95 -2.91 -6.93 13.44
CA ALA A 95 -1.91 -6.18 12.70
C ALA A 95 -2.49 -5.55 11.43
N TYR A 96 -3.19 -6.36 10.60
CA TYR A 96 -3.84 -5.85 9.41
C TYR A 96 -4.90 -4.80 9.72
N GLN A 97 -5.81 -5.12 10.65
CA GLN A 97 -6.91 -4.21 11.01
C GLN A 97 -6.41 -2.85 11.52
N THR A 98 -5.33 -2.86 12.32
CA THR A 98 -4.71 -1.62 12.83
C THR A 98 -4.07 -0.82 11.70
N ALA A 99 -3.28 -1.46 10.84
CA ALA A 99 -2.56 -0.78 9.76
C ALA A 99 -3.52 -0.30 8.66
N ALA A 100 -4.44 -1.16 8.19
CA ALA A 100 -5.44 -0.80 7.20
C ALA A 100 -6.39 0.29 7.71
N GLY A 101 -6.81 0.24 8.99
CA GLY A 101 -7.62 1.28 9.61
C GLY A 101 -6.93 2.64 9.63
N PHE A 102 -5.61 2.68 9.84
CA PHE A 102 -4.83 3.91 9.73
C PHE A 102 -4.85 4.45 8.29
N LEU A 103 -4.58 3.61 7.28
CA LEU A 103 -4.55 4.01 5.87
C LEU A 103 -5.91 4.53 5.40
N LEU A 104 -7.00 3.82 5.71
CA LEU A 104 -8.36 4.26 5.40
C LEU A 104 -8.71 5.59 6.08
N GLY A 105 -8.28 5.80 7.33
CA GLY A 105 -8.47 7.06 8.03
C GLY A 105 -7.73 8.22 7.38
N GLN A 106 -6.54 7.99 6.82
CA GLN A 106 -5.81 9.00 6.06
C GLN A 106 -6.53 9.32 4.75
N GLN A 107 -6.97 8.31 4.03
CA GLN A 107 -7.70 8.46 2.77
C GLN A 107 -9.02 9.24 2.97
N GLU A 108 -9.76 8.98 4.07
CA GLU A 108 -11.01 9.70 4.38
C GLU A 108 -10.80 11.21 4.56
N VAL A 109 -9.62 11.63 5.03
CA VAL A 109 -9.28 13.05 5.19
C VAL A 109 -8.46 13.60 4.02
N GLY A 110 -8.29 12.83 2.94
CA GLY A 110 -7.60 13.24 1.72
C GLY A 110 -6.09 13.38 1.89
N LYS A 111 -5.48 12.58 2.75
CA LYS A 111 -4.04 12.61 3.04
C LYS A 111 -3.38 11.27 2.79
N ALA A 112 -2.07 11.29 2.53
CA ALA A 112 -1.17 10.16 2.63
C ALA A 112 0.08 10.59 3.41
N SER A 113 0.89 9.62 3.88
CA SER A 113 2.08 9.94 4.67
C SER A 113 3.36 9.52 3.97
N VAL A 114 4.24 10.47 3.68
CA VAL A 114 5.59 10.18 3.19
C VAL A 114 6.50 9.85 4.38
N VAL A 115 7.00 8.61 4.41
CA VAL A 115 7.88 8.12 5.48
C VAL A 115 9.33 8.35 5.08
N THR A 116 10.04 9.22 5.82
CA THR A 116 11.46 9.53 5.57
C THR A 116 12.41 8.83 6.54
N VAL A 117 11.91 8.36 7.66
CA VAL A 117 12.64 7.59 8.68
C VAL A 117 11.75 6.43 9.12
N ASN A 118 12.25 5.20 9.02
CA ASN A 118 11.60 3.97 9.47
C ASN A 118 12.69 3.06 10.07
N GLU A 119 13.15 3.38 11.28
CA GLU A 119 14.27 2.71 11.92
C GLU A 119 13.76 1.76 13.02
N LEU A 120 14.06 0.46 12.87
CA LEU A 120 13.77 -0.56 13.86
C LEU A 120 15.09 -1.04 14.47
N SER A 121 15.18 -1.06 15.80
CA SER A 121 16.40 -1.40 16.53
C SER A 121 16.10 -2.08 17.86
N ASN A 122 17.15 -2.53 18.57
CA ASN A 122 17.08 -3.11 19.91
C ASN A 122 16.09 -4.26 20.02
N PHE A 123 16.16 -5.21 19.08
CA PHE A 123 15.29 -6.38 19.05
C PHE A 123 15.58 -7.33 20.20
N ASP A 124 14.51 -7.83 20.83
CA ASP A 124 14.51 -8.91 21.81
C ASP A 124 13.40 -9.89 21.43
N VAL A 125 13.78 -11.14 21.11
CA VAL A 125 12.87 -12.14 20.54
C VAL A 125 12.73 -13.31 21.52
N SER A 126 11.49 -13.60 21.88
CA SER A 126 11.13 -14.78 22.68
C SER A 126 10.20 -15.66 21.82
N THR A 127 10.65 -16.88 21.52
CA THR A 127 9.90 -17.83 20.69
C THR A 127 9.35 -18.98 21.54
N ASP A 128 8.08 -19.32 21.32
CA ASP A 128 7.41 -20.47 21.89
C ASP A 128 6.71 -21.25 20.78
N ASP A 129 7.35 -22.38 20.37
CA ASP A 129 6.91 -23.26 19.28
C ASP A 129 6.66 -22.50 17.94
N ARG A 130 5.41 -22.16 17.65
CA ARG A 130 4.97 -21.51 16.39
C ARG A 130 4.56 -20.05 16.59
N GLU A 131 4.82 -19.49 17.72
CA GLU A 131 4.56 -18.09 18.06
C GLU A 131 5.83 -17.45 18.60
N ALA A 132 6.06 -16.19 18.28
CA ALA A 132 7.11 -15.42 18.90
C ALA A 132 6.64 -14.02 19.26
N THR A 133 7.12 -13.55 20.42
CA THR A 133 7.01 -12.16 20.84
C THR A 133 8.30 -11.43 20.49
N VAL A 134 8.18 -10.34 19.74
CA VAL A 134 9.30 -9.50 19.31
C VAL A 134 9.14 -8.12 19.93
N LEU A 135 10.08 -7.76 20.80
CA LEU A 135 10.18 -6.41 21.37
C LEU A 135 11.23 -5.62 20.57
N PHE A 136 10.94 -4.38 20.22
CA PHE A 136 11.86 -3.53 19.46
C PHE A 136 11.58 -2.06 19.67
N ASP A 137 12.57 -1.24 19.37
CA ASP A 137 12.42 0.20 19.33
C ASP A 137 12.13 0.64 17.91
N HIS A 138 11.11 1.47 17.72
CA HIS A 138 10.72 2.02 16.42
C HIS A 138 10.79 3.54 16.43
N ARG A 139 11.62 4.09 15.54
CA ARG A 139 11.73 5.51 15.27
C ARG A 139 11.15 5.79 13.89
N LEU A 140 10.12 6.63 13.86
CA LEU A 140 9.40 6.99 12.66
C LEU A 140 9.53 8.49 12.39
N GLY A 141 9.68 8.88 11.15
CA GLY A 141 9.68 10.27 10.74
C GLY A 141 9.11 10.42 9.34
N GLY A 142 8.56 11.60 9.06
CA GLY A 142 7.93 11.89 7.78
C GLY A 142 7.06 13.13 7.84
N TYR A 143 6.16 13.22 6.87
CA TYR A 143 5.18 14.31 6.75
C TYR A 143 3.98 13.82 5.96
N ASP A 144 2.83 14.48 6.17
CA ASP A 144 1.64 14.21 5.38
C ASP A 144 1.64 15.04 4.09
N ILE A 145 1.08 14.47 3.04
CA ILE A 145 0.79 15.12 1.76
C ILE A 145 -0.72 15.13 1.53
N ASP A 146 -1.19 16.12 0.80
CA ASP A 146 -2.54 16.16 0.27
C ASP A 146 -2.63 15.25 -0.96
N LEU A 147 -3.58 14.32 -0.97
CA LEU A 147 -3.73 13.31 -2.03
C LEU A 147 -4.11 13.89 -3.40
N GLU A 148 -4.78 15.05 -3.44
CA GLU A 148 -5.22 15.67 -4.70
C GLU A 148 -4.07 16.44 -5.36
N SER A 149 -3.32 17.22 -4.58
CA SER A 149 -2.24 18.07 -5.07
C SER A 149 -0.85 17.42 -5.00
N GLY A 150 -0.65 16.43 -4.13
CA GLY A 150 0.65 15.85 -3.81
C GLY A 150 1.57 16.79 -3.00
N GLU A 151 1.05 17.95 -2.55
CA GLU A 151 1.85 18.92 -1.80
C GLU A 151 1.91 18.56 -0.30
N PRO A 152 3.07 18.81 0.37
CA PRO A 152 3.17 18.65 1.81
C PRO A 152 2.19 19.54 2.55
N VAL A 153 1.40 18.96 3.50
CA VAL A 153 0.48 19.70 4.36
C VAL A 153 1.13 20.15 5.67
N GLU A 154 2.31 19.57 5.97
CA GLU A 154 3.09 19.94 7.15
C GLU A 154 4.61 19.78 6.90
N SER A 155 5.42 20.33 7.79
CA SER A 155 6.87 20.14 7.73
C SER A 155 7.26 18.74 8.21
N PRO A 156 8.33 18.13 7.64
CA PRO A 156 8.84 16.85 8.10
C PRO A 156 9.15 16.85 9.60
N THR A 157 8.69 15.83 10.30
CA THR A 157 8.91 15.64 11.73
C THR A 157 9.49 14.25 11.97
N ILE A 158 10.48 14.14 12.87
CA ILE A 158 11.00 12.87 13.35
C ILE A 158 10.51 12.68 14.79
N LEU A 159 9.79 11.60 15.01
CA LEU A 159 9.27 11.26 16.33
C LEU A 159 10.36 10.64 17.21
N GLU A 160 10.17 10.73 18.51
CA GLU A 160 10.98 9.99 19.46
C GLU A 160 10.79 8.47 19.26
N SER A 161 11.87 7.70 19.50
CA SER A 161 11.79 6.26 19.44
C SER A 161 10.84 5.73 20.52
N ARG A 162 9.98 4.78 20.13
CA ARG A 162 9.01 4.14 21.02
C ARG A 162 9.24 2.65 21.08
N ARG A 163 9.19 2.10 22.29
CA ARG A 163 9.20 0.65 22.47
C ARG A 163 7.90 0.05 21.96
N LYS A 164 8.01 -1.01 21.16
CA LYS A 164 6.88 -1.74 20.61
C LYS A 164 7.00 -3.22 20.89
N GLN A 165 5.87 -3.89 20.86
CA GLN A 165 5.75 -5.34 20.86
C GLN A 165 5.01 -5.76 19.59
N ALA A 166 5.50 -6.81 18.94
CA ALA A 166 4.76 -7.54 17.92
C ALA A 166 4.65 -9.02 18.33
N VAL A 167 3.51 -9.62 18.01
CA VAL A 167 3.33 -11.07 18.04
C VAL A 167 3.38 -11.57 16.60
N VAL A 168 4.22 -12.56 16.34
CA VAL A 168 4.34 -13.19 15.02
C VAL A 168 4.06 -14.69 15.13
N VAL A 169 3.45 -15.25 14.10
CA VAL A 169 3.06 -16.66 14.04
C VAL A 169 3.68 -17.35 12.85
N LEU A 170 4.07 -18.61 13.01
CA LEU A 170 4.68 -19.44 11.97
C LEU A 170 3.60 -20.22 11.23
N ILE A 171 3.33 -19.84 9.98
CA ILE A 171 2.39 -20.48 9.07
C ILE A 171 3.15 -21.01 7.85
N ASP A 172 3.04 -22.29 7.55
CA ASP A 172 3.69 -22.92 6.39
C ASP A 172 5.17 -22.56 6.22
N SER A 173 5.90 -22.48 7.35
CA SER A 173 7.31 -22.11 7.46
C SER A 173 7.60 -20.63 7.17
N VAL A 174 6.63 -19.75 7.21
CA VAL A 174 6.79 -18.31 7.08
C VAL A 174 6.29 -17.63 8.36
N TRP A 175 7.09 -16.73 8.93
CA TRP A 175 6.65 -15.88 10.04
C TRP A 175 5.82 -14.72 9.53
N LEU A 176 4.63 -14.54 10.11
CA LEU A 176 3.67 -13.48 9.76
C LEU A 176 3.28 -12.69 11.00
N VAL A 177 3.12 -11.37 10.86
CA VAL A 177 2.72 -10.51 11.99
C VAL A 177 1.23 -10.68 12.26
N ASP A 178 0.88 -11.04 13.50
CA ASP A 178 -0.50 -11.20 13.97
C ASP A 178 -1.01 -9.94 14.66
N SER A 179 -0.16 -9.34 15.51
CA SER A 179 -0.50 -8.10 16.22
C SER A 179 0.73 -7.24 16.46
N PHE A 180 0.52 -5.94 16.69
CA PHE A 180 1.55 -5.04 17.21
C PHE A 180 0.93 -3.93 18.06
N GLU A 181 1.68 -3.44 19.05
CA GLU A 181 1.26 -2.37 19.93
C GLU A 181 2.44 -1.52 20.43
N ASN A 182 2.13 -0.32 20.92
CA ASN A 182 3.10 0.52 21.63
C ASN A 182 3.12 0.11 23.10
N LEU A 183 4.31 -0.08 23.64
CA LEU A 183 4.48 -0.25 25.07
C LEU A 183 4.54 1.13 25.77
N PRO A 184 4.08 1.22 27.04
CA PRO A 184 4.07 2.46 27.81
C PRO A 184 5.47 3.00 28.12
#